data_855aef33af050be4891e064bd1895492
#
_entry.id   855aef33af050be4891e064bd1895492
#
_cell.length_a   1.000
_cell.length_b   1.000
_cell.length_c   1.000
_cell.angle_alpha   90.00
_cell.angle_beta   90.00
_cell.angle_gamma   90.00
#
_symmetry.space_group_name_H-M   'P 1'
#
loop_
_entity.id
_entity.type
_entity.pdbx_description
1 polymer ?
#
loop_
_entity_poly.entity_id
_entity_poly.type
_entity_poly.pdbx_seq_one_letter_code
_entity_poly.pdbx_strand_id
1 'polypeptide(L)'
;KAGWDDVMLLERDELTSGSTWHAAGLLPLFNMSFATTYIHKYSVDFYKSLEAETGLNAGFAVVGNLRMAQTQERMDEFMLYASTAETCDVPYVWMTPDAIKAKWPLIRTDDLKGALYHHTDGYINPADVTQAMAKGARQRGVMIERKWQADAFHWNGEAWEVTCTKMVEKGGNLVASEEQIVITAEHVVTASGNHAQTTAKKLGIKIPAIPVEHQFIVMDQDPALVE
;
A
#
# COMPACT_ATOMS: atom_id res chain seq x y z
N LYS A 1 8.91 7.65 14.66
CA LYS A 1 9.35 8.99 14.20
C LYS A 1 8.56 10.13 14.89
N ALA A 2 7.31 9.90 15.28
CA ALA A 2 6.46 10.92 15.93
C ALA A 2 6.69 11.04 17.46
N GLY A 3 7.67 10.35 18.03
CA GLY A 3 7.99 10.41 19.45
C GLY A 3 7.20 9.45 20.34
N TRP A 4 6.42 8.56 19.75
CA TRP A 4 5.78 7.48 20.51
C TRP A 4 6.82 6.40 20.83
N ASP A 5 6.82 5.96 22.06
CA ASP A 5 7.59 4.85 22.60
C ASP A 5 6.64 3.79 23.16
N ASP A 6 7.18 2.67 23.61
CA ASP A 6 6.37 1.52 24.10
C ASP A 6 5.28 1.08 23.14
N VAL A 7 5.66 0.82 21.89
CA VAL A 7 4.77 0.45 20.80
C VAL A 7 4.87 -1.02 20.50
N MET A 8 3.72 -1.69 20.40
CA MET A 8 3.61 -3.09 19.95
C MET A 8 2.78 -3.15 18.66
N LEU A 9 3.24 -3.96 17.70
CA LEU A 9 2.50 -4.35 16.52
C LEU A 9 2.14 -5.83 16.65
N LEU A 10 0.86 -6.14 16.51
CA LEU A 10 0.37 -7.51 16.45
C LEU A 10 0.05 -7.88 15.01
N GLU A 11 0.60 -8.99 14.55
CA GLU A 11 0.29 -9.60 13.27
C GLU A 11 -0.30 -10.99 13.54
N ARG A 12 -1.44 -11.23 12.93
CA ARG A 12 -2.18 -12.49 13.11
C ARG A 12 -1.45 -13.69 12.48
N ASP A 13 -0.67 -13.46 11.45
CA ASP A 13 0.08 -14.47 10.71
C ASP A 13 1.55 -14.06 10.55
N GLU A 14 2.11 -14.19 9.38
CA GLU A 14 3.42 -13.66 9.04
C GLU A 14 3.31 -12.27 8.43
N LEU A 15 4.34 -11.44 8.61
CA LEU A 15 4.38 -10.16 7.91
C LEU A 15 4.27 -10.41 6.40
N THR A 16 3.41 -9.64 5.74
CA THR A 16 3.10 -9.74 4.31
C THR A 16 2.15 -10.85 3.88
N SER A 17 1.75 -11.76 4.75
CA SER A 17 0.90 -12.92 4.39
C SER A 17 -0.51 -12.58 3.89
N GLY A 18 -1.01 -11.37 4.19
CA GLY A 18 -2.32 -10.90 3.74
C GLY A 18 -2.31 -10.40 2.29
N SER A 19 -3.06 -9.32 2.02
CA SER A 19 -3.13 -8.71 0.68
C SER A 19 -1.81 -8.09 0.21
N THR A 20 -0.85 -7.89 1.11
CA THR A 20 0.40 -7.19 0.80
C THR A 20 1.21 -7.89 -0.29
N TRP A 21 1.42 -9.20 -0.20
CA TRP A 21 2.23 -9.91 -1.20
C TRP A 21 1.53 -10.09 -2.56
N HIS A 22 0.21 -9.89 -2.60
CA HIS A 22 -0.57 -9.90 -3.84
C HIS A 22 -0.64 -8.52 -4.53
N ALA A 23 -0.16 -7.45 -3.88
CA ALA A 23 -0.24 -6.13 -4.46
C ALA A 23 0.76 -5.94 -5.60
N ALA A 24 0.33 -5.30 -6.69
CA ALA A 24 1.19 -4.99 -7.84
C ALA A 24 2.29 -3.97 -7.52
N GLY A 25 2.19 -3.27 -6.40
CA GLY A 25 3.19 -2.33 -5.95
C GLY A 25 3.26 -1.02 -6.72
N LEU A 26 2.24 -0.68 -7.50
CA LEU A 26 2.21 0.58 -8.25
C LEU A 26 2.15 1.79 -7.31
N LEU A 27 2.98 2.78 -7.57
CA LEU A 27 3.06 4.03 -6.82
C LEU A 27 2.74 5.22 -7.71
N PRO A 28 1.47 5.46 -8.06
CA PRO A 28 1.08 6.68 -8.75
C PRO A 28 1.12 7.84 -7.75
N LEU A 29 1.98 8.82 -7.96
CA LEU A 29 1.98 10.07 -7.17
C LEU A 29 0.69 10.85 -7.37
N PHE A 30 0.05 10.59 -8.47
CA PHE A 30 -1.09 11.31 -8.96
C PHE A 30 -2.43 10.67 -8.60
N ASN A 31 -3.32 11.46 -8.00
CA ASN A 31 -4.69 11.07 -7.70
C ASN A 31 -5.62 12.28 -7.93
N MET A 32 -6.94 12.05 -8.17
CA MET A 32 -7.93 13.14 -8.29
C MET A 32 -8.17 13.91 -6.98
N SER A 33 -7.83 13.31 -5.85
CA SER A 33 -7.97 13.94 -4.55
C SER A 33 -6.65 14.57 -4.12
N PHE A 34 -6.67 15.86 -3.81
CA PHE A 34 -5.57 16.59 -3.23
C PHE A 34 -5.00 15.88 -1.98
N ALA A 35 -5.88 15.49 -1.05
CA ALA A 35 -5.46 14.80 0.18
C ALA A 35 -4.76 13.47 -0.12
N THR A 36 -5.29 12.68 -1.06
CA THR A 36 -4.70 11.39 -1.43
C THR A 36 -3.36 11.59 -2.15
N THR A 37 -3.23 12.59 -3.02
CA THR A 37 -1.96 12.93 -3.69
C THR A 37 -0.88 13.29 -2.66
N TYR A 38 -1.22 14.07 -1.64
CA TYR A 38 -0.28 14.40 -0.55
C TYR A 38 0.17 13.17 0.23
N ILE A 39 -0.74 12.25 0.55
CA ILE A 39 -0.40 10.98 1.21
C ILE A 39 0.53 10.15 0.32
N HIS A 40 0.25 10.07 -0.97
CA HIS A 40 1.11 9.34 -1.92
C HIS A 40 2.50 9.98 -2.02
N LYS A 41 2.61 11.31 -2.16
CA LYS A 41 3.89 12.03 -2.17
C LYS A 41 4.71 11.73 -0.92
N TYR A 42 4.11 11.92 0.25
CA TYR A 42 4.76 11.59 1.52
C TYR A 42 5.23 10.12 1.57
N SER A 43 4.37 9.20 1.14
CA SER A 43 4.69 7.77 1.15
C SER A 43 5.85 7.43 0.23
N VAL A 44 5.88 8.00 -0.97
CA VAL A 44 6.98 7.79 -1.92
C VAL A 44 8.31 8.32 -1.38
N ASP A 45 8.32 9.53 -0.82
CA ASP A 45 9.52 10.11 -0.22
C ASP A 45 9.99 9.28 1.00
N PHE A 46 9.05 8.79 1.79
CA PHE A 46 9.34 7.89 2.89
C PHE A 46 9.95 6.57 2.41
N TYR A 47 9.39 5.95 1.37
CA TYR A 47 9.93 4.70 0.82
C TYR A 47 11.35 4.86 0.25
N LYS A 48 11.63 5.99 -0.40
CA LYS A 48 12.98 6.35 -0.87
C LYS A 48 13.99 6.42 0.28
N SER A 49 13.56 6.83 1.48
CA SER A 49 14.45 6.95 2.65
C SER A 49 14.74 5.62 3.33
N LEU A 50 13.95 4.57 3.09
CA LEU A 50 13.99 3.33 3.86
C LEU A 50 15.33 2.59 3.74
N GLU A 51 15.93 2.54 2.56
CA GLU A 51 17.22 1.85 2.38
C GLU A 51 18.33 2.51 3.18
N ALA A 52 18.41 3.84 3.16
CA ALA A 52 19.38 4.58 3.94
C ALA A 52 19.15 4.43 5.46
N GLU A 53 17.89 4.33 5.89
CA GLU A 53 17.55 4.21 7.31
C GLU A 53 17.72 2.78 7.84
N THR A 54 17.44 1.77 7.03
CA THR A 54 17.33 0.39 7.48
C THR A 54 18.38 -0.55 6.91
N GLY A 55 19.03 -0.14 5.82
CA GLY A 55 19.92 -1.01 5.04
C GLY A 55 19.19 -2.11 4.27
N LEU A 56 17.86 -1.99 4.08
CA LEU A 56 17.09 -2.89 3.23
C LEU A 56 16.51 -2.13 2.05
N ASN A 57 16.80 -2.63 0.84
CA ASN A 57 16.20 -2.09 -0.37
C ASN A 57 14.70 -2.43 -0.41
N ALA A 58 13.87 -1.42 -0.65
CA ALA A 58 12.42 -1.57 -0.72
C ALA A 58 11.92 -1.93 -2.14
N GLY A 59 12.83 -2.20 -3.08
CA GLY A 59 12.51 -2.49 -4.48
C GLY A 59 11.87 -1.31 -5.21
N PHE A 60 12.19 -0.07 -4.80
CA PHE A 60 11.62 1.13 -5.40
C PHE A 60 12.29 1.45 -6.73
N ALA A 61 11.49 1.53 -7.80
CA ALA A 61 11.94 1.90 -9.13
C ALA A 61 11.05 3.00 -9.74
N VAL A 62 11.69 4.05 -10.27
CA VAL A 62 11.00 5.13 -11.00
C VAL A 62 11.01 4.77 -12.48
N VAL A 63 9.86 4.41 -13.02
CA VAL A 63 9.68 3.98 -14.41
C VAL A 63 8.65 4.81 -15.17
N GLY A 64 7.95 5.69 -14.46
CA GLY A 64 6.85 6.48 -14.97
C GLY A 64 5.52 5.72 -15.02
N ASN A 65 4.46 6.47 -15.30
CA ASN A 65 3.09 5.98 -15.45
C ASN A 65 2.44 6.66 -16.63
N LEU A 66 1.96 5.88 -17.59
CA LEU A 66 1.28 6.37 -18.78
C LEU A 66 -0.22 6.06 -18.68
N ARG A 67 -1.05 7.10 -18.63
CA ARG A 67 -2.52 6.99 -18.67
C ARG A 67 -3.02 7.34 -20.05
N MET A 68 -3.49 6.34 -20.79
CA MET A 68 -3.93 6.50 -22.17
C MET A 68 -5.43 6.78 -22.24
N ALA A 69 -5.82 7.64 -23.17
CA ALA A 69 -7.20 8.00 -23.46
C ALA A 69 -7.59 7.61 -24.89
N GLN A 70 -8.68 6.86 -25.04
CA GLN A 70 -9.27 6.49 -26.31
C GLN A 70 -10.41 7.43 -26.71
N THR A 71 -10.97 8.19 -25.76
CA THR A 71 -12.09 9.11 -26.00
C THR A 71 -11.74 10.54 -25.57
N GLN A 72 -12.49 11.51 -26.09
CA GLN A 72 -12.32 12.92 -25.71
C GLN A 72 -12.72 13.14 -24.24
N GLU A 73 -13.78 12.48 -23.77
CA GLU A 73 -14.23 12.58 -22.38
C GLU A 73 -13.14 12.13 -21.40
N ARG A 74 -12.36 11.10 -21.78
CA ARG A 74 -11.22 10.66 -20.97
C ARG A 74 -10.08 11.69 -20.98
N MET A 75 -9.87 12.37 -22.11
CA MET A 75 -8.90 13.48 -22.18
C MET A 75 -9.33 14.65 -21.30
N ASP A 76 -10.63 14.98 -21.32
CA ASP A 76 -11.19 16.06 -20.50
C ASP A 76 -11.08 15.73 -19.00
N GLU A 77 -11.33 14.47 -18.63
CA GLU A 77 -11.07 13.99 -17.26
C GLU A 77 -9.59 14.15 -16.88
N PHE A 78 -8.67 13.83 -17.77
CA PHE A 78 -7.23 14.00 -17.49
C PHE A 78 -6.83 15.46 -17.30
N MET A 79 -7.55 16.44 -17.85
CA MET A 79 -7.32 17.85 -17.54
C MET A 79 -7.63 18.19 -16.07
N LEU A 80 -8.68 17.59 -15.49
CA LEU A 80 -8.96 17.72 -14.07
C LEU A 80 -7.85 17.08 -13.22
N TYR A 81 -7.36 15.94 -13.66
CA TYR A 81 -6.20 15.31 -13.06
C TYR A 81 -4.97 16.21 -13.09
N ALA A 82 -4.63 16.74 -14.23
CA ALA A 82 -3.48 17.64 -14.41
C ALA A 82 -3.56 18.86 -13.50
N SER A 83 -4.74 19.46 -13.34
CA SER A 83 -4.98 20.59 -12.45
C SER A 83 -4.68 20.24 -10.97
N THR A 84 -5.08 19.04 -10.53
CA THR A 84 -4.75 18.56 -9.18
C THR A 84 -3.25 18.29 -9.04
N ALA A 85 -2.63 17.72 -10.07
CA ALA A 85 -1.19 17.47 -10.10
C ALA A 85 -0.38 18.77 -9.96
N GLU A 86 -0.74 19.82 -10.70
CA GLU A 86 -0.14 21.15 -10.57
C GLU A 86 -0.25 21.71 -9.15
N THR A 87 -1.43 21.60 -8.54
CA THR A 87 -1.66 22.08 -7.17
C THR A 87 -0.78 21.34 -6.15
N CYS A 88 -0.42 20.09 -6.45
CA CYS A 88 0.40 19.23 -5.57
C CYS A 88 1.88 19.19 -5.95
N ASP A 89 2.33 19.98 -6.92
CA ASP A 89 3.69 19.93 -7.49
C ASP A 89 4.07 18.51 -7.97
N VAL A 90 3.15 17.83 -8.64
CA VAL A 90 3.40 16.55 -9.30
C VAL A 90 3.60 16.80 -10.79
N PRO A 91 4.79 16.56 -11.34
CA PRO A 91 5.08 16.83 -12.75
C PRO A 91 4.37 15.84 -13.67
N TYR A 92 3.90 16.32 -14.80
CA TYR A 92 3.28 15.53 -15.85
C TYR A 92 3.62 16.05 -17.24
N VAL A 93 3.40 15.22 -18.24
CA VAL A 93 3.57 15.55 -19.65
C VAL A 93 2.37 15.03 -20.45
N TRP A 94 1.80 15.91 -21.31
CA TRP A 94 0.84 15.49 -22.32
C TRP A 94 1.56 14.80 -23.46
N MET A 95 1.06 13.65 -23.90
CA MET A 95 1.65 12.89 -25.00
C MET A 95 0.64 12.67 -26.12
N THR A 96 1.07 12.93 -27.35
CA THR A 96 0.33 12.53 -28.55
C THR A 96 0.51 11.04 -28.82
N PRO A 97 -0.37 10.40 -29.62
CA PRO A 97 -0.20 9.01 -30.04
C PRO A 97 1.17 8.74 -30.68
N ASP A 98 1.66 9.65 -31.51
CA ASP A 98 2.99 9.54 -32.16
C ASP A 98 4.13 9.57 -31.13
N ALA A 99 4.05 10.48 -30.15
CA ALA A 99 5.04 10.55 -29.08
C ALA A 99 5.05 9.29 -28.21
N ILE A 100 3.86 8.71 -27.95
CA ILE A 100 3.73 7.44 -27.25
C ILE A 100 4.39 6.32 -28.07
N LYS A 101 4.07 6.24 -29.37
CA LYS A 101 4.62 5.21 -30.27
C LYS A 101 6.14 5.30 -30.39
N ALA A 102 6.67 6.51 -30.46
CA ALA A 102 8.10 6.73 -30.51
C ALA A 102 8.82 6.28 -29.23
N LYS A 103 8.21 6.49 -28.07
CA LYS A 103 8.80 6.12 -26.76
C LYS A 103 8.60 4.65 -26.42
N TRP A 104 7.45 4.09 -26.79
CA TRP A 104 7.09 2.69 -26.54
C TRP A 104 6.58 2.03 -27.81
N PRO A 105 7.45 1.52 -28.67
CA PRO A 105 7.10 1.00 -30.01
C PRO A 105 6.10 -0.16 -30.01
N LEU A 106 5.99 -0.92 -28.92
CA LEU A 106 5.06 -2.03 -28.81
C LEU A 106 3.62 -1.62 -28.50
N ILE A 107 3.40 -0.38 -28.01
CA ILE A 107 2.05 0.09 -27.71
C ILE A 107 1.30 0.34 -29.04
N ARG A 108 0.07 -0.17 -29.11
CA ARG A 108 -0.88 0.20 -30.17
C ARG A 108 -1.45 1.57 -29.88
N THR A 109 -1.37 2.50 -30.84
CA THR A 109 -1.74 3.89 -30.65
C THR A 109 -2.79 4.40 -31.64
N ASP A 110 -3.26 3.56 -32.57
CA ASP A 110 -4.20 3.92 -33.63
C ASP A 110 -5.59 4.32 -33.12
N ASP A 111 -5.96 3.88 -31.94
CA ASP A 111 -7.23 4.18 -31.27
C ASP A 111 -7.09 5.21 -30.13
N LEU A 112 -5.91 5.80 -29.94
CA LEU A 112 -5.66 6.76 -28.87
C LEU A 112 -5.94 8.20 -29.30
N LYS A 113 -6.47 9.00 -28.38
CA LYS A 113 -6.57 10.48 -28.48
C LYS A 113 -5.33 11.17 -27.91
N GLY A 114 -4.71 10.55 -26.93
CA GLY A 114 -3.52 11.04 -26.24
C GLY A 114 -3.31 10.34 -24.92
N ALA A 115 -2.38 10.87 -24.14
CA ALA A 115 -2.11 10.34 -22.79
C ALA A 115 -1.58 11.43 -21.86
N LEU A 116 -1.73 11.16 -20.57
CA LEU A 116 -1.07 11.88 -19.49
C LEU A 116 0.06 10.98 -18.95
N TYR A 117 1.28 11.48 -18.98
CA TYR A 117 2.47 10.74 -18.53
C TYR A 117 3.08 11.42 -17.30
N HIS A 118 3.23 10.64 -16.23
CA HIS A 118 3.90 11.03 -15.00
C HIS A 118 5.24 10.30 -14.89
N HIS A 119 6.32 10.99 -15.22
CA HIS A 119 7.65 10.39 -15.27
C HIS A 119 8.29 10.12 -13.91
N THR A 120 7.71 10.65 -12.83
CA THR A 120 8.15 10.44 -11.44
C THR A 120 7.46 9.29 -10.74
N ASP A 121 6.45 8.72 -11.36
CA ASP A 121 5.75 7.55 -10.84
C ASP A 121 6.62 6.29 -10.97
N GLY A 122 6.30 5.28 -10.20
CA GLY A 122 7.08 4.05 -10.19
C GLY A 122 6.34 2.89 -9.58
N TYR A 123 7.11 1.93 -9.16
CA TYR A 123 6.63 0.78 -8.39
C TYR A 123 7.58 0.44 -7.25
N ILE A 124 7.08 -0.37 -6.32
CA ILE A 124 7.81 -0.88 -5.17
C ILE A 124 7.50 -2.36 -5.00
N ASN A 125 8.42 -3.12 -4.40
CA ASN A 125 8.07 -4.47 -3.95
C ASN A 125 7.33 -4.39 -2.60
N PRO A 126 6.03 -4.76 -2.54
CA PRO A 126 5.25 -4.63 -1.31
C PRO A 126 5.78 -5.47 -0.14
N ALA A 127 6.37 -6.62 -0.40
CA ALA A 127 6.96 -7.45 0.64
C ALA A 127 8.26 -6.81 1.18
N ASP A 128 9.14 -6.35 0.29
CA ASP A 128 10.42 -5.75 0.69
C ASP A 128 10.21 -4.45 1.47
N VAL A 129 9.28 -3.58 1.03
CA VAL A 129 8.97 -2.34 1.77
C VAL A 129 8.40 -2.64 3.15
N THR A 130 7.56 -3.67 3.28
CA THR A 130 7.03 -4.09 4.58
C THR A 130 8.14 -4.58 5.50
N GLN A 131 9.06 -5.39 5.01
CA GLN A 131 10.22 -5.86 5.80
C GLN A 131 11.15 -4.71 6.19
N ALA A 132 11.39 -3.76 5.27
CA ALA A 132 12.18 -2.57 5.57
C ALA A 132 11.53 -1.71 6.67
N MET A 133 10.22 -1.48 6.58
CA MET A 133 9.46 -0.77 7.62
C MET A 133 9.50 -1.50 8.96
N ALA A 134 9.32 -2.82 8.96
CA ALA A 134 9.38 -3.64 10.17
C ALA A 134 10.77 -3.59 10.82
N LYS A 135 11.84 -3.65 10.01
CA LYS A 135 13.22 -3.47 10.51
C LYS A 135 13.41 -2.09 11.14
N GLY A 136 12.99 -1.04 10.45
CA GLY A 136 13.07 0.32 10.97
C GLY A 136 12.25 0.55 12.24
N ALA A 137 11.11 -0.13 12.39
CA ALA A 137 10.31 -0.12 13.60
C ALA A 137 11.06 -0.81 14.77
N ARG A 138 11.60 -2.02 14.55
CA ARG A 138 12.38 -2.74 15.56
C ARG A 138 13.62 -1.98 16.01
N GLN A 139 14.32 -1.31 15.09
CA GLN A 139 15.48 -0.46 15.44
C GLN A 139 15.11 0.71 16.37
N ARG A 140 13.81 1.07 16.43
CA ARG A 140 13.25 2.11 17.31
C ARG A 140 12.55 1.55 18.54
N GLY A 141 12.74 0.26 18.84
CA GLY A 141 12.19 -0.38 20.03
C GLY A 141 10.76 -0.92 19.89
N VAL A 142 10.16 -0.87 18.69
CA VAL A 142 8.82 -1.45 18.49
C VAL A 142 8.89 -2.97 18.60
N MET A 143 8.06 -3.55 19.46
CA MET A 143 7.83 -5.00 19.52
C MET A 143 6.91 -5.41 18.37
N ILE A 144 7.32 -6.40 17.58
CA ILE A 144 6.50 -6.97 16.52
C ILE A 144 6.25 -8.42 16.82
N GLU A 145 5.04 -8.71 17.27
CA GLU A 145 4.57 -10.03 17.64
C GLU A 145 3.71 -10.62 16.55
N ARG A 146 4.11 -11.79 16.07
CA ARG A 146 3.43 -12.52 15.00
C ARG A 146 2.66 -13.70 15.58
N LYS A 147 1.71 -14.21 14.81
CA LYS A 147 0.82 -15.32 15.19
C LYS A 147 -0.07 -14.96 16.40
N TRP A 148 -0.45 -13.68 16.51
CA TRP A 148 -1.40 -13.23 17.52
C TRP A 148 -2.55 -12.47 16.88
N GLN A 149 -3.77 -12.95 17.10
CA GLN A 149 -5.00 -12.33 16.62
C GLN A 149 -5.68 -11.55 17.74
N ALA A 150 -5.97 -10.28 17.54
CA ALA A 150 -6.80 -9.49 18.45
C ALA A 150 -8.27 -9.87 18.29
N ASP A 151 -8.87 -10.41 19.35
CA ASP A 151 -10.24 -10.94 19.32
C ASP A 151 -11.27 -10.03 19.94
N ALA A 152 -10.94 -9.37 21.05
CA ALA A 152 -11.84 -8.47 21.74
C ALA A 152 -11.10 -7.21 22.21
N PHE A 153 -11.86 -6.14 22.35
CA PHE A 153 -11.37 -4.84 22.80
C PHE A 153 -12.32 -4.35 23.90
N HIS A 154 -11.80 -4.09 25.06
CA HIS A 154 -12.55 -3.58 26.19
C HIS A 154 -11.89 -2.30 26.73
N TRP A 155 -12.66 -1.23 26.87
CA TRP A 155 -12.22 -0.01 27.54
C TRP A 155 -12.61 -0.09 29.03
N ASN A 156 -11.63 -0.15 29.91
CA ASN A 156 -11.89 -0.31 31.35
C ASN A 156 -12.08 1.01 32.12
N GLY A 157 -12.05 2.14 31.41
CA GLY A 157 -12.16 3.49 31.95
C GLY A 157 -10.83 4.26 31.92
N GLU A 158 -9.70 3.58 31.83
CA GLU A 158 -8.35 4.18 31.81
C GLU A 158 -7.52 3.72 30.60
N ALA A 159 -7.68 2.48 30.19
CA ALA A 159 -6.91 1.87 29.10
C ALA A 159 -7.73 0.85 28.31
N TRP A 160 -7.24 0.48 27.16
CA TRP A 160 -7.76 -0.62 26.37
C TRP A 160 -7.19 -1.95 26.84
N GLU A 161 -8.04 -2.92 27.07
CA GLU A 161 -7.69 -4.32 27.27
C GLU A 161 -7.99 -5.08 25.98
N VAL A 162 -6.94 -5.54 25.32
CA VAL A 162 -7.03 -6.28 24.05
C VAL A 162 -6.80 -7.75 24.32
N THR A 163 -7.85 -8.56 24.19
CA THR A 163 -7.73 -10.02 24.27
C THR A 163 -7.19 -10.55 22.95
N CYS A 164 -6.10 -11.29 23.03
CA CYS A 164 -5.43 -11.86 21.86
C CYS A 164 -5.33 -13.38 21.99
N THR A 165 -5.61 -14.08 20.89
CA THR A 165 -5.46 -15.54 20.78
C THR A 165 -4.25 -15.86 19.91
N LYS A 166 -3.44 -16.81 20.38
CA LYS A 166 -2.32 -17.31 19.59
C LYS A 166 -2.79 -18.15 18.44
N MET A 167 -2.22 -17.90 17.28
CA MET A 167 -2.50 -18.61 16.05
C MET A 167 -1.43 -19.68 15.82
N VAL A 168 -1.83 -20.88 15.43
CA VAL A 168 -0.95 -22.02 15.17
C VAL A 168 -1.27 -22.64 13.81
N GLU A 169 -0.28 -23.25 13.20
CA GLU A 169 -0.48 -23.99 11.95
C GLU A 169 -0.93 -25.42 12.24
N LYS A 170 -2.04 -25.81 11.61
CA LYS A 170 -2.58 -27.18 11.70
C LYS A 170 -3.10 -27.62 10.33
N GLY A 171 -2.48 -28.62 9.76
CA GLY A 171 -2.87 -29.14 8.45
C GLY A 171 -2.75 -28.13 7.33
N GLY A 172 -1.75 -27.24 7.36
CA GLY A 172 -1.54 -26.18 6.39
C GLY A 172 -2.48 -24.97 6.52
N ASN A 173 -3.31 -24.93 7.56
CA ASN A 173 -4.19 -23.81 7.86
C ASN A 173 -3.80 -23.13 9.17
N LEU A 174 -3.94 -21.80 9.21
CA LEU A 174 -3.77 -21.02 10.42
C LEU A 174 -5.05 -21.08 11.25
N VAL A 175 -4.98 -21.64 12.46
CA VAL A 175 -6.11 -21.82 13.37
C VAL A 175 -5.82 -21.21 14.73
N ALA A 176 -6.88 -20.80 15.45
CA ALA A 176 -6.77 -20.33 16.83
C ALA A 176 -6.39 -21.50 17.77
N SER A 177 -5.45 -21.25 18.67
CA SER A 177 -5.13 -22.17 19.78
C SER A 177 -5.96 -21.83 21.01
N GLU A 178 -5.73 -22.56 22.10
CA GLU A 178 -6.33 -22.26 23.42
C GLU A 178 -5.56 -21.19 24.21
N GLU A 179 -4.37 -20.81 23.72
CA GLU A 179 -3.50 -19.83 24.39
C GLU A 179 -4.01 -18.42 24.13
N GLN A 180 -4.34 -17.71 25.20
CA GLN A 180 -4.80 -16.32 25.17
C GLN A 180 -3.99 -15.45 26.11
N ILE A 181 -3.83 -14.20 25.72
CA ILE A 181 -3.24 -13.13 26.54
C ILE A 181 -4.12 -11.89 26.49
N VAL A 182 -3.97 -11.02 27.48
CA VAL A 182 -4.55 -9.68 27.47
C VAL A 182 -3.42 -8.66 27.45
N ILE A 183 -3.49 -7.74 26.51
CA ILE A 183 -2.55 -6.63 26.36
C ILE A 183 -3.28 -5.34 26.75
N THR A 184 -2.66 -4.57 27.64
CA THR A 184 -3.18 -3.26 28.05
C THR A 184 -2.46 -2.16 27.25
N ALA A 185 -3.22 -1.22 26.68
CA ALA A 185 -2.69 -0.11 25.89
C ALA A 185 -3.54 1.15 26.07
N GLU A 186 -2.90 2.30 26.15
CA GLU A 186 -3.59 3.60 26.16
C GLU A 186 -4.28 3.89 24.82
N HIS A 187 -3.65 3.46 23.73
CA HIS A 187 -4.15 3.67 22.37
C HIS A 187 -4.10 2.38 21.57
N VAL A 188 -5.17 2.13 20.80
CA VAL A 188 -5.23 1.02 19.85
C VAL A 188 -5.47 1.56 18.46
N VAL A 189 -4.57 1.22 17.53
CA VAL A 189 -4.69 1.56 16.11
C VAL A 189 -5.02 0.29 15.32
N THR A 190 -6.17 0.30 14.64
CA THR A 190 -6.53 -0.83 13.78
C THR A 190 -5.98 -0.63 12.38
N ALA A 191 -5.13 -1.55 11.93
CA ALA A 191 -4.58 -1.61 10.58
C ALA A 191 -4.89 -2.97 9.92
N SER A 192 -6.09 -3.49 10.18
CA SER A 192 -6.50 -4.86 9.90
C SER A 192 -6.86 -5.15 8.42
N GLY A 193 -6.54 -4.24 7.49
CA GLY A 193 -6.67 -4.45 6.05
C GLY A 193 -8.07 -4.94 5.65
N ASN A 194 -8.15 -6.07 4.95
CA ASN A 194 -9.42 -6.68 4.52
C ASN A 194 -10.35 -7.07 5.67
N HIS A 195 -9.82 -7.18 6.88
CA HIS A 195 -10.59 -7.49 8.10
C HIS A 195 -11.10 -6.24 8.83
N ALA A 196 -10.92 -5.03 8.26
CA ALA A 196 -11.28 -3.77 8.91
C ALA A 196 -12.75 -3.74 9.38
N GLN A 197 -13.70 -4.22 8.59
CA GLN A 197 -15.10 -4.30 9.01
C GLN A 197 -15.33 -5.26 10.18
N THR A 198 -14.63 -6.41 10.18
CA THR A 198 -14.73 -7.40 11.25
C THR A 198 -14.18 -6.84 12.56
N THR A 199 -13.04 -6.15 12.49
CA THR A 199 -12.44 -5.48 13.64
C THR A 199 -13.32 -4.35 14.15
N ALA A 200 -13.86 -3.53 13.24
CA ALA A 200 -14.77 -2.44 13.59
C ALA A 200 -16.04 -2.93 14.31
N LYS A 201 -16.62 -4.05 13.86
CA LYS A 201 -17.79 -4.67 14.51
C LYS A 201 -17.50 -5.05 15.97
N LYS A 202 -16.28 -5.51 16.29
CA LYS A 202 -15.84 -5.82 17.65
C LYS A 202 -15.80 -4.56 18.54
N LEU A 203 -15.65 -3.40 17.95
CA LEU A 203 -15.65 -2.08 18.60
C LEU A 203 -17.01 -1.37 18.54
N GLY A 204 -18.04 -2.00 17.99
CA GLY A 204 -19.35 -1.37 17.78
C GLY A 204 -19.36 -0.26 16.70
N ILE A 205 -18.35 -0.19 15.86
CA ILE A 205 -18.18 0.86 14.83
C ILE A 205 -18.51 0.30 13.45
N LYS A 206 -19.08 1.15 12.58
CA LYS A 206 -19.28 0.83 11.16
C LYS A 206 -18.22 1.53 10.33
N ILE A 207 -17.47 0.76 9.54
CA ILE A 207 -16.49 1.29 8.57
C ILE A 207 -17.01 0.99 7.16
N PRO A 208 -17.10 1.97 6.26
CA PRO A 208 -17.58 1.79 4.89
C PRO A 208 -16.45 1.27 3.97
N ALA A 209 -15.71 0.26 4.41
CA ALA A 209 -14.65 -0.38 3.64
C ALA A 209 -15.10 -1.78 3.22
N ILE A 210 -15.27 -2.00 1.94
CA ILE A 210 -15.70 -3.27 1.37
C ILE A 210 -14.51 -3.86 0.61
N PRO A 211 -14.00 -5.05 0.99
CA PRO A 211 -12.99 -5.75 0.22
C PRO A 211 -13.52 -6.10 -1.17
N VAL A 212 -12.71 -5.84 -2.19
CA VAL A 212 -13.01 -6.19 -3.58
C VAL A 212 -11.87 -7.04 -4.10
N GLU A 213 -12.20 -8.13 -4.77
CA GLU A 213 -11.19 -8.94 -5.46
C GLU A 213 -10.67 -8.17 -6.68
N HIS A 214 -9.34 -8.12 -6.80
CA HIS A 214 -8.66 -7.52 -7.93
C HIS A 214 -7.67 -8.51 -8.51
N GLN A 215 -7.80 -8.80 -9.80
CA GLN A 215 -6.99 -9.81 -10.47
C GLN A 215 -5.80 -9.17 -11.18
N PHE A 216 -4.67 -9.88 -11.22
CA PHE A 216 -3.52 -9.56 -12.07
C PHE A 216 -2.94 -10.85 -12.65
N ILE A 217 -2.19 -10.70 -13.74
CA ILE A 217 -1.49 -11.80 -14.41
C ILE A 217 0.01 -11.49 -14.35
N VAL A 218 0.79 -12.45 -13.91
CA VAL A 218 2.25 -12.43 -14.04
C VAL A 218 2.59 -13.17 -15.32
N MET A 219 3.27 -12.49 -16.23
CA MET A 219 3.71 -13.05 -17.50
C MET A 219 5.22 -13.23 -17.51
N ASP A 220 5.70 -14.17 -18.31
CA ASP A 220 7.12 -14.27 -18.62
C ASP A 220 7.60 -13.06 -19.41
N GLN A 221 8.90 -12.82 -19.35
CA GLN A 221 9.54 -11.73 -20.07
C GLN A 221 9.47 -11.99 -21.59
N ASP A 222 8.84 -11.09 -22.32
CA ASP A 222 8.84 -11.11 -23.77
C ASP A 222 10.23 -10.65 -24.27
N PRO A 223 10.91 -11.42 -25.17
CA PRO A 223 12.20 -10.99 -25.73
C PRO A 223 12.18 -9.63 -26.39
N ALA A 224 11.03 -9.17 -26.90
CA ALA A 224 10.87 -7.83 -27.47
C ALA A 224 10.89 -6.70 -26.43
N LEU A 225 10.82 -7.02 -25.13
CA LEU A 225 10.85 -6.08 -24.01
C LEU A 225 12.21 -6.07 -23.29
N VAL A 226 13.17 -6.85 -23.79
CA VAL A 226 14.54 -6.93 -23.24
C VAL A 226 15.43 -5.96 -24.04
N GLU A 227 15.86 -4.90 -23.43
CA GLU A 227 17.04 -4.11 -23.85
C GLU A 227 18.19 -4.34 -22.87
#